data_090fd61e341bfc75cb889017825c488f
#
_entry.id   090fd61e341bfc75cb889017825c488f
#
_cell.length_a   1.000
_cell.length_b   1.000
_cell.length_c   1.000
_cell.angle_alpha   90.00
_cell.angle_beta   90.00
_cell.angle_gamma   90.00
#
_symmetry.space_group_name_H-M   'P 1'
#
loop_
_entity.id
_entity.type
_entity.pdbx_description
1 polymer ?
#
loop_
_entity_poly.entity_id
_entity_poly.type
_entity_poly.pdbx_seq_one_letter_code
_entity_poly.pdbx_strand_id
1 'polypeptide(L)'
;MIYVIDCTDKAGHLQTRLDNREAHLSYLAGFDGQLIMAGPFLSATGDMIGSMLIMDFETLQDAELFCANDPYQLAGLFSGVAIRPWRKTLPA
;
A
#
# COMPACT_ATOMS: atom_id res chain seq x y z
N MET A 1 3.33 -14.12 8.54
CA MET A 1 4.32 -13.86 7.48
C MET A 1 4.26 -12.40 7.05
N ILE A 2 5.41 -11.81 6.85
CA ILE A 2 5.49 -10.43 6.41
C ILE A 2 5.44 -10.37 4.88
N TYR A 3 4.66 -9.43 4.37
CA TYR A 3 4.51 -9.17 2.93
C TYR A 3 4.90 -7.72 2.63
N VAL A 4 5.63 -7.54 1.52
CA VAL A 4 5.83 -6.23 0.93
C VAL A 4 4.79 -6.04 -0.16
N ILE A 5 4.00 -4.99 -0.02
CA ILE A 5 2.96 -4.61 -0.97
C ILE A 5 3.47 -3.39 -1.73
N ASP A 6 3.64 -3.55 -3.03
CA ASP A 6 4.16 -2.53 -3.94
C ASP A 6 3.04 -2.11 -4.87
N CYS A 7 2.57 -0.87 -4.72
CA CYS A 7 1.47 -0.32 -5.50
C CYS A 7 2.01 0.77 -6.45
N THR A 8 1.68 0.64 -7.72
CA THR A 8 2.02 1.63 -8.74
C THR A 8 0.78 2.40 -9.14
N ASP A 9 0.82 3.73 -9.07
CA ASP A 9 -0.31 4.57 -9.48
C ASP A 9 -0.42 4.64 -11.01
N LYS A 10 -1.64 4.82 -11.49
CA LYS A 10 -1.87 5.19 -12.89
C LYS A 10 -1.27 6.57 -13.14
N ALA A 11 -0.67 6.77 -14.31
CA ALA A 11 -0.16 8.07 -14.72
C ALA A 11 -1.29 9.10 -14.70
N GLY A 12 -0.98 10.32 -14.24
CA GLY A 12 -1.95 11.41 -14.21
C GLY A 12 -3.04 11.29 -13.13
N HIS A 13 -2.88 10.41 -12.13
CA HIS A 13 -3.88 10.17 -11.09
C HIS A 13 -3.51 10.74 -9.72
N LEU A 14 -2.60 11.74 -9.67
CA LEU A 14 -2.24 12.36 -8.39
C LEU A 14 -3.47 12.92 -7.66
N GLN A 15 -4.39 13.55 -8.38
CA GLN A 15 -5.61 14.09 -7.75
C GLN A 15 -6.48 12.97 -7.16
N THR A 16 -6.57 11.83 -7.84
CA THR A 16 -7.28 10.65 -7.30
C THR A 16 -6.66 10.21 -5.96
N ARG A 17 -5.34 10.20 -5.87
CA ARG A 17 -4.63 9.87 -4.63
C ARG A 17 -4.95 10.88 -3.53
N LEU A 18 -4.88 12.17 -3.83
CA LEU A 18 -5.15 13.23 -2.86
C LEU A 18 -6.60 13.18 -2.37
N ASP A 19 -7.56 12.96 -3.26
CA ASP A 19 -8.98 12.91 -2.93
C ASP A 19 -9.34 11.71 -2.04
N ASN A 20 -8.56 10.64 -2.10
CA ASN A 20 -8.83 9.41 -1.36
C ASN A 20 -7.84 9.14 -0.22
N ARG A 21 -6.92 10.07 0.04
CA ARG A 21 -5.87 9.89 1.05
C ARG A 21 -6.42 9.70 2.45
N GLU A 22 -7.38 10.52 2.84
CA GLU A 22 -7.97 10.44 4.19
C GLU A 22 -8.67 9.10 4.39
N ALA A 23 -9.44 8.64 3.41
CA ALA A 23 -10.10 7.33 3.47
C ALA A 23 -9.08 6.19 3.57
N HIS A 24 -7.98 6.27 2.81
CA HIS A 24 -6.90 5.28 2.85
C HIS A 24 -6.24 5.24 4.24
N LEU A 25 -5.90 6.39 4.81
CA LEU A 25 -5.28 6.45 6.13
C LEU A 25 -6.21 5.91 7.23
N SER A 26 -7.50 6.20 7.15
CA SER A 26 -8.51 5.65 8.05
C SER A 26 -8.61 4.13 7.93
N TYR A 27 -8.55 3.62 6.71
CA TYR A 27 -8.55 2.18 6.44
C TYR A 27 -7.34 1.50 7.08
N LEU A 28 -6.13 2.08 6.89
CA LEU A 28 -4.90 1.54 7.48
C LEU A 28 -4.94 1.55 9.00
N ALA A 29 -5.57 2.54 9.62
CA ALA A 29 -5.70 2.60 11.07
C ALA A 29 -6.42 1.38 11.66
N GLY A 30 -7.30 0.73 10.90
CA GLY A 30 -7.96 -0.50 11.30
C GLY A 30 -7.05 -1.73 11.29
N PHE A 31 -5.84 -1.62 10.76
CA PHE A 31 -4.85 -2.70 10.66
C PHE A 31 -3.62 -2.43 11.54
N ASP A 32 -3.79 -1.72 12.64
CA ASP A 32 -2.69 -1.29 13.51
C ASP A 32 -1.83 -2.48 13.99
N GLY A 33 -2.44 -3.63 14.24
CA GLY A 33 -1.72 -4.84 14.67
C GLY A 33 -0.92 -5.52 13.55
N GLN A 34 -1.24 -5.26 12.29
CA GLN A 34 -0.60 -5.87 11.12
C GLN A 34 0.36 -4.93 10.40
N LEU A 35 0.13 -3.62 10.48
CA LEU A 35 0.92 -2.63 9.74
C LEU A 35 2.29 -2.44 10.41
N ILE A 36 3.36 -2.71 9.67
CA ILE A 36 4.73 -2.50 10.14
C ILE A 36 5.19 -1.10 9.71
N MET A 37 5.06 -0.77 8.43
CA MET A 37 5.30 0.58 7.91
C MET A 37 4.62 0.76 6.56
N ALA A 38 4.33 2.01 6.21
CA ALA A 38 3.75 2.36 4.94
C ALA A 38 4.18 3.77 4.55
N GLY A 39 4.28 4.02 3.25
CA GLY A 39 4.59 5.33 2.73
C GLY A 39 4.48 5.37 1.21
N PRO A 40 4.40 6.58 0.64
CA PRO A 40 4.34 6.72 -0.81
C PRO A 40 5.72 6.62 -1.45
N PHE A 41 5.77 6.06 -2.67
CA PHE A 41 6.89 6.27 -3.56
C PHE A 41 6.80 7.67 -4.17
N LEU A 42 7.95 8.30 -4.34
CA LEU A 42 8.02 9.67 -4.86
C LEU A 42 8.72 9.69 -6.21
N SER A 43 8.25 10.56 -7.11
CA SER A 43 8.96 10.90 -8.34
C SER A 43 10.20 11.74 -8.02
N ALA A 44 11.04 12.00 -9.03
CA ALA A 44 12.21 12.85 -8.89
C ALA A 44 11.88 14.28 -8.42
N THR A 45 10.65 14.75 -8.69
CA THR A 45 10.16 16.08 -8.27
C THR A 45 9.38 16.04 -6.95
N GLY A 46 9.27 14.87 -6.30
CA GLY A 46 8.63 14.74 -5.01
C GLY A 46 7.14 14.45 -5.04
N ASP A 47 6.55 14.22 -6.20
CA ASP A 47 5.14 13.83 -6.31
C ASP A 47 4.95 12.37 -5.93
N MET A 48 3.84 12.07 -5.25
CA MET A 48 3.49 10.70 -4.90
C MET A 48 3.03 9.93 -6.15
N ILE A 49 3.67 8.80 -6.42
CA ILE A 49 3.43 7.99 -7.63
C ILE A 49 3.14 6.52 -7.33
N GLY A 50 3.05 6.16 -6.07
CA GLY A 50 2.80 4.78 -5.66
C GLY A 50 2.85 4.67 -4.15
N SER A 51 2.78 3.43 -3.65
CA SER A 51 2.84 3.15 -2.22
C SER A 51 3.62 1.88 -1.96
N MET A 52 4.36 1.87 -0.87
CA MET A 52 4.92 0.64 -0.32
C MET A 52 4.35 0.43 1.07
N LEU A 53 3.82 -0.77 1.31
CA LEU A 53 3.35 -1.17 2.63
C LEU A 53 4.06 -2.46 3.02
N ILE A 54 4.47 -2.54 4.28
CA ILE A 54 5.03 -3.77 4.86
C ILE A 54 4.07 -4.19 5.96
N MET A 55 3.48 -5.37 5.82
CA MET A 55 2.40 -5.83 6.68
C MET A 55 2.57 -7.30 7.05
N ASP A 56 2.10 -7.65 8.25
CA ASP A 56 2.09 -9.02 8.73
C ASP A 56 0.68 -9.60 8.60
N PHE A 57 0.53 -10.64 7.79
CA PHE A 57 -0.72 -11.38 7.64
C PHE A 57 -0.47 -12.88 7.83
N GLU A 58 -1.48 -13.60 8.27
CA GLU A 58 -1.37 -15.06 8.42
C GLU A 58 -1.21 -15.76 7.08
N THR A 59 -1.89 -15.27 6.04
CA THR A 59 -1.89 -15.88 4.70
C THR A 59 -1.77 -14.83 3.60
N LEU A 60 -1.31 -15.27 2.43
CA LEU A 60 -1.30 -14.43 1.22
C LEU A 60 -2.73 -13.96 0.88
N GLN A 61 -3.73 -14.83 1.07
CA GLN A 61 -5.11 -14.47 0.79
C GLN A 61 -5.58 -13.29 1.64
N ASP A 62 -5.18 -13.23 2.91
CA ASP A 62 -5.50 -12.09 3.77
C ASP A 62 -4.87 -10.80 3.25
N ALA A 63 -3.63 -10.86 2.76
CA ALA A 63 -2.96 -9.73 2.13
C ALA A 63 -3.67 -9.28 0.85
N GLU A 64 -4.11 -10.23 0.03
CA GLU A 64 -4.86 -9.94 -1.20
C GLU A 64 -6.21 -9.28 -0.90
N LEU A 65 -6.94 -9.75 0.13
CA LEU A 65 -8.20 -9.15 0.56
C LEU A 65 -7.99 -7.73 1.10
N PHE A 66 -6.93 -7.52 1.85
CA PHE A 66 -6.55 -6.18 2.31
C PHE A 66 -6.37 -5.23 1.13
N CYS A 67 -5.61 -5.64 0.13
CA CYS A 67 -5.36 -4.81 -1.07
C CYS A 67 -6.63 -4.55 -1.86
N ALA A 68 -7.49 -5.55 -2.01
CA ALA A 68 -8.73 -5.42 -2.78
C ALA A 68 -9.71 -4.40 -2.18
N ASN A 69 -9.66 -4.19 -0.87
CA ASN A 69 -10.57 -3.30 -0.15
C ASN A 69 -9.94 -1.95 0.22
N ASP A 70 -8.68 -1.71 -0.15
CA ASP A 70 -8.03 -0.42 0.04
C ASP A 70 -8.80 0.67 -0.72
N PRO A 71 -9.18 1.78 -0.08
CA PRO A 71 -9.86 2.89 -0.75
C PRO A 71 -9.14 3.41 -2.00
N TYR A 72 -7.81 3.37 -2.04
CA TYR A 72 -7.05 3.71 -3.25
C TYR A 72 -7.35 2.73 -4.38
N GLN A 73 -7.39 1.44 -4.09
CA GLN A 73 -7.73 0.42 -5.09
C GLN A 73 -9.18 0.60 -5.58
N LEU A 74 -10.10 0.81 -4.66
CA LEU A 74 -11.52 1.00 -5.00
C LEU A 74 -11.76 2.26 -5.84
N ALA A 75 -10.94 3.29 -5.65
CA ALA A 75 -11.01 4.54 -6.44
C ALA A 75 -10.34 4.41 -7.82
N GLY A 76 -9.76 3.26 -8.14
CA GLY A 76 -9.10 3.05 -9.42
C GLY A 76 -7.75 3.76 -9.55
N LEU A 77 -7.06 4.01 -8.43
CA LEU A 77 -5.77 4.70 -8.44
C LEU A 77 -4.65 3.84 -9.03
N PHE A 78 -4.60 2.55 -8.71
CA PHE A 78 -3.45 1.71 -9.02
C PHE A 78 -3.51 1.12 -10.43
N SER A 79 -2.39 1.16 -11.14
CA SER A 79 -2.18 0.42 -12.38
C SER A 79 -1.72 -1.02 -12.09
N GLY A 80 -1.12 -1.25 -10.94
CA GLY A 80 -0.66 -2.57 -10.53
C GLY A 80 -0.37 -2.64 -9.04
N VAL A 81 -0.55 -3.83 -8.48
CA VAL A 81 -0.22 -4.16 -7.10
C VAL A 81 0.53 -5.49 -7.09
N ALA A 82 1.72 -5.50 -6.52
CA ALA A 82 2.51 -6.71 -6.34
C ALA A 82 2.64 -7.00 -4.85
N ILE A 83 2.38 -8.25 -4.46
CA ILE A 83 2.46 -8.71 -3.08
C ILE A 83 3.51 -9.81 -3.01
N ARG A 84 4.56 -9.59 -2.22
CA ARG A 84 5.66 -10.55 -2.09
C ARG A 84 5.93 -10.87 -0.64
N PRO A 85 6.08 -12.15 -0.26
CA PRO A 85 6.56 -12.50 1.07
C PRO A 85 8.00 -12.01 1.25
N TRP A 86 8.29 -11.53 2.45
CA TRP A 86 9.59 -10.93 2.76
C TRP A 86 9.96 -11.21 4.21
N ARG A 87 11.24 -11.32 4.46
CA ARG A 87 11.77 -11.48 5.80
C ARG A 87 12.85 -10.43 6.07
N LYS A 88 12.68 -9.71 7.17
CA LYS A 88 13.71 -8.78 7.62
C LYS A 88 14.94 -9.56 8.08
N THR A 89 16.09 -9.26 7.51
CA THR A 89 17.36 -9.84 7.93
C THR A 89 18.22 -8.78 8.64
N LEU A 90 18.28 -7.57 8.12
CA LEU A 90 19.07 -6.47 8.65
C LEU A 90 18.23 -5.20 8.69
N PRO A 91 18.49 -4.30 9.65
CA PRO A 91 19.38 -4.48 10.81
C PRO A 91 18.82 -5.55 11.76
N ALA A 92 19.71 -6.24 12.43
CA ALA A 92 19.35 -7.30 13.35
C ALA A 92 18.63 -6.74 14.59
#